data_e811a3b34ce255a6b5c1ff3f3de81c2c
#
_entry.id   e811a3b34ce255a6b5c1ff3f3de81c2c
#
_cell.length_a   1.000
_cell.length_b   1.000
_cell.length_c   1.000
_cell.angle_alpha   90.00
_cell.angle_beta   90.00
_cell.angle_gamma   90.00
#
_symmetry.space_group_name_H-M   'P 1'
#
loop_
_entity.id
_entity.type
_entity.pdbx_description
1 polymer ?
#
loop_
_entity_poly.entity_id
_entity_poly.type
_entity_poly.pdbx_seq_one_letter_code
_entity_poly.pdbx_strand_id
1 'polypeptide(L)'
;MFDARLRPLIDRPLNAVARTLSGTGITPNVITGFGFFLGLLAAGALVLQLDYVALGLILASRIMDGLDGAVARNAAPRSRHPGAKSQESDLGGYYDIVADFLFYSGIVLAFAIGRPEHALMAAFLIFCFVGTGSSFLAYAIVAAKQDRNHDKQGKKSFYYLTGITEGSETIFVLCLMCAFPKWFPQIAVIFGALCLMTTFGRVLQARRDFG
;
A
#
# COMPACT_ATOMS: atom_id res chain seq x y z
N MET A 1 -8.54 2.26 8.41
CA MET A 1 -9.93 2.15 8.93
C MET A 1 -10.88 1.48 7.94
N PHE A 2 -10.86 1.87 6.68
CA PHE A 2 -11.66 1.25 5.62
C PHE A 2 -11.11 -0.12 5.20
N ASP A 3 -9.82 -0.33 5.27
CA ASP A 3 -9.12 -1.56 4.86
C ASP A 3 -9.70 -2.81 5.56
N ALA A 4 -9.92 -2.76 6.85
CA ALA A 4 -10.51 -3.86 7.62
C ALA A 4 -11.97 -4.20 7.22
N ARG A 5 -12.71 -3.23 6.63
CA ARG A 5 -14.09 -3.44 6.16
C ARG A 5 -14.15 -3.84 4.69
N LEU A 6 -13.21 -3.36 3.87
CA LEU A 6 -13.13 -3.66 2.44
C LEU A 6 -12.52 -5.05 2.18
N ARG A 7 -11.53 -5.47 2.96
CA ARG A 7 -10.89 -6.78 2.83
C ARG A 7 -11.87 -7.95 2.71
N PRO A 8 -12.86 -8.13 3.58
CA PRO A 8 -13.77 -9.28 3.46
C PRO A 8 -14.62 -9.28 2.17
N LEU A 9 -14.88 -8.09 1.60
CA LEU A 9 -15.65 -7.94 0.34
C LEU A 9 -14.78 -8.26 -0.88
N ILE A 10 -13.51 -7.87 -0.84
CA ILE A 10 -12.55 -8.04 -1.94
C ILE A 10 -11.91 -9.44 -1.88
N ASP A 11 -11.64 -9.99 -0.71
CA ASP A 11 -10.97 -11.29 -0.54
C ASP A 11 -11.79 -12.46 -1.13
N ARG A 12 -13.13 -12.41 -1.08
CA ARG A 12 -13.95 -13.48 -1.65
C ARG A 12 -13.78 -13.65 -3.16
N PRO A 13 -13.96 -12.60 -4.01
CA PRO A 13 -13.74 -12.73 -5.45
C PRO A 13 -12.27 -12.97 -5.79
N LEU A 14 -11.31 -12.33 -5.11
CA LEU A 14 -9.89 -12.56 -5.34
C LEU A 14 -9.46 -14.00 -5.05
N ASN A 15 -9.93 -14.59 -3.96
CA ASN A 15 -9.64 -15.99 -3.63
C ASN A 15 -10.31 -16.98 -4.61
N ALA A 16 -11.44 -16.63 -5.21
CA ALA A 16 -12.07 -17.46 -6.26
C ALA A 16 -11.18 -17.48 -7.53
N VAL A 17 -10.72 -16.30 -7.98
CA VAL A 17 -9.80 -16.17 -9.11
C VAL A 17 -8.45 -16.82 -8.81
N ALA A 18 -7.89 -16.61 -7.61
CA ALA A 18 -6.63 -17.18 -7.20
C ALA A 18 -6.64 -18.72 -7.22
N ARG A 19 -7.74 -19.36 -6.82
CA ARG A 19 -7.90 -20.82 -6.91
C ARG A 19 -7.86 -21.34 -8.34
N THR A 20 -8.44 -20.61 -9.27
CA THR A 20 -8.38 -20.97 -10.71
C THR A 20 -6.95 -20.80 -11.24
N LEU A 21 -6.27 -19.72 -10.86
CA LEU A 21 -4.91 -19.43 -11.31
C LEU A 21 -3.85 -20.37 -10.70
N SER A 22 -4.04 -20.82 -9.45
CA SER A 22 -3.09 -21.76 -8.82
C SER A 22 -3.00 -23.12 -9.53
N GLY A 23 -3.99 -23.46 -10.39
CA GLY A 23 -3.96 -24.64 -11.27
C GLY A 23 -3.20 -24.43 -12.58
N THR A 24 -2.87 -23.20 -12.97
CA THR A 24 -2.25 -22.87 -14.28
C THR A 24 -0.72 -22.73 -14.23
N GLY A 25 -0.09 -22.86 -13.07
CA GLY A 25 1.35 -22.68 -12.90
C GLY A 25 1.83 -21.22 -12.87
N ILE A 26 0.91 -20.23 -12.88
CA ILE A 26 1.25 -18.81 -12.74
C ILE A 26 1.73 -18.56 -11.32
N THR A 27 2.95 -18.02 -11.19
CA THR A 27 3.52 -17.69 -9.87
C THR A 27 3.06 -16.32 -9.36
N PRO A 28 2.98 -16.11 -8.04
CA PRO A 28 2.67 -14.78 -7.46
C PRO A 28 3.57 -13.68 -8.03
N ASN A 29 4.87 -13.94 -8.19
CA ASN A 29 5.84 -12.96 -8.70
C ASN A 29 5.52 -12.47 -10.13
N VAL A 30 4.94 -13.32 -10.98
CA VAL A 30 4.49 -12.90 -12.32
C VAL A 30 3.33 -11.91 -12.22
N ILE A 31 2.40 -12.16 -11.31
CA ILE A 31 1.24 -11.29 -11.08
C ILE A 31 1.70 -9.93 -10.52
N THR A 32 2.59 -9.95 -9.53
CA THR A 32 3.21 -8.74 -8.97
C THR A 32 3.94 -7.92 -10.05
N GLY A 33 4.76 -8.60 -10.87
CA GLY A 33 5.46 -7.95 -11.98
C GLY A 33 4.50 -7.31 -13.00
N PHE A 34 3.41 -8.00 -13.33
CA PHE A 34 2.39 -7.46 -14.22
C PHE A 34 1.64 -6.28 -13.59
N GLY A 35 1.29 -6.37 -12.30
CA GLY A 35 0.70 -5.27 -11.53
C GLY A 35 1.58 -4.03 -11.52
N PHE A 36 2.89 -4.21 -11.29
CA PHE A 36 3.87 -3.13 -11.34
C PHE A 36 3.96 -2.50 -12.73
N PHE A 37 3.99 -3.30 -13.79
CA PHE A 37 3.99 -2.82 -15.18
C PHE A 37 2.75 -1.97 -15.49
N LEU A 38 1.56 -2.40 -15.05
CA LEU A 38 0.33 -1.60 -15.17
C LEU A 38 0.46 -0.26 -14.44
N GLY A 39 1.11 -0.23 -13.28
CA GLY A 39 1.40 1.00 -12.54
C GLY A 39 2.30 1.97 -13.32
N LEU A 40 3.33 1.46 -14.00
CA LEU A 40 4.18 2.26 -14.88
C LEU A 40 3.41 2.82 -16.08
N LEU A 41 2.54 2.03 -16.68
CA LEU A 41 1.67 2.50 -17.77
C LEU A 41 0.69 3.57 -17.28
N ALA A 42 0.16 3.43 -16.05
CA ALA A 42 -0.69 4.46 -15.44
C ALA A 42 0.06 5.78 -15.27
N ALA A 43 1.30 5.74 -14.78
CA ALA A 43 2.15 6.92 -14.66
C ALA A 43 2.42 7.55 -16.04
N GLY A 44 2.73 6.75 -17.06
CA GLY A 44 2.89 7.23 -18.44
C GLY A 44 1.61 7.87 -18.99
N ALA A 45 0.44 7.29 -18.72
CA ALA A 45 -0.84 7.86 -19.12
C ALA A 45 -1.09 9.22 -18.46
N LEU A 46 -0.72 9.40 -17.18
CA LEU A 46 -0.83 10.68 -16.47
C LEU A 46 0.11 11.76 -17.04
N VAL A 47 1.32 11.39 -17.42
CA VAL A 47 2.25 12.30 -18.11
C VAL A 47 1.64 12.79 -19.42
N LEU A 48 0.91 11.92 -20.13
CA LEU A 48 0.19 12.26 -21.36
C LEU A 48 -1.20 12.87 -21.11
N GLN A 49 -1.56 13.15 -19.86
CA GLN A 49 -2.85 13.69 -19.42
C GLN A 49 -4.07 12.82 -19.81
N LEU A 50 -3.87 11.51 -19.95
CA LEU A 50 -4.91 10.52 -20.22
C LEU A 50 -5.48 10.01 -18.88
N ASP A 51 -6.11 10.88 -18.10
CA ASP A 51 -6.48 10.67 -16.71
C ASP A 51 -7.40 9.46 -16.49
N TYR A 52 -8.41 9.25 -17.34
CA TYR A 52 -9.33 8.11 -17.22
C TYR A 52 -8.67 6.78 -17.60
N VAL A 53 -7.71 6.81 -18.52
CA VAL A 53 -6.89 5.63 -18.84
C VAL A 53 -6.01 5.29 -17.64
N ALA A 54 -5.38 6.29 -17.04
CA ALA A 54 -4.59 6.11 -15.82
C ALA A 54 -5.43 5.56 -14.67
N LEU A 55 -6.65 6.08 -14.48
CA LEU A 55 -7.59 5.56 -13.47
C LEU A 55 -7.84 4.06 -13.65
N GLY A 56 -8.16 3.62 -14.87
CA GLY A 56 -8.38 2.20 -15.18
C GLY A 56 -7.13 1.34 -14.91
N LEU A 57 -5.95 1.85 -15.29
CA LEU A 57 -4.67 1.16 -15.07
C LEU A 57 -4.27 1.09 -13.59
N ILE A 58 -4.54 2.14 -12.80
CA ILE A 58 -4.35 2.13 -11.33
C ILE A 58 -5.22 1.06 -10.71
N LEU A 59 -6.51 1.02 -11.02
CA LEU A 59 -7.43 0.01 -10.50
C LEU A 59 -7.00 -1.41 -10.89
N ALA A 60 -6.62 -1.63 -12.14
CA ALA A 60 -6.12 -2.91 -12.62
C ALA A 60 -4.83 -3.33 -11.89
N SER A 61 -3.87 -2.40 -11.71
CA SER A 61 -2.65 -2.64 -10.95
C SER A 61 -2.94 -3.08 -9.51
N ARG A 62 -3.88 -2.42 -8.82
CA ARG A 62 -4.24 -2.75 -7.43
C ARG A 62 -5.01 -4.07 -7.31
N ILE A 63 -5.79 -4.44 -8.33
CA ILE A 63 -6.42 -5.77 -8.39
C ILE A 63 -5.35 -6.87 -8.53
N MET A 64 -4.32 -6.64 -9.36
CA MET A 64 -3.20 -7.60 -9.50
C MET A 64 -2.44 -7.77 -8.19
N ASP A 65 -2.16 -6.70 -7.49
CA ASP A 65 -1.52 -6.68 -6.18
C ASP A 65 -2.32 -7.47 -5.12
N GLY A 66 -3.64 -7.29 -5.04
CA GLY A 66 -4.50 -8.11 -4.18
C GLY A 66 -4.55 -9.59 -4.59
N LEU A 67 -4.40 -9.86 -5.89
CA LEU A 67 -4.47 -11.20 -6.45
C LEU A 67 -3.19 -12.01 -6.19
N ASP A 68 -2.00 -11.39 -6.26
CA ASP A 68 -0.73 -12.08 -5.99
C ASP A 68 -0.67 -12.59 -4.55
N GLY A 69 -1.09 -11.77 -3.58
CA GLY A 69 -1.23 -12.19 -2.19
C GLY A 69 -2.24 -13.33 -2.01
N ALA A 70 -3.36 -13.30 -2.74
CA ALA A 70 -4.35 -14.39 -2.71
C ALA A 70 -3.78 -15.69 -3.31
N VAL A 71 -3.03 -15.61 -4.42
CA VAL A 71 -2.36 -16.77 -5.04
C VAL A 71 -1.27 -17.31 -4.14
N ALA A 72 -0.44 -16.46 -3.52
CA ALA A 72 0.59 -16.86 -2.57
C ALA A 72 0.02 -17.66 -1.39
N ARG A 73 -1.08 -17.19 -0.81
CA ARG A 73 -1.79 -17.88 0.29
C ARG A 73 -2.38 -19.23 -0.14
N ASN A 74 -2.83 -19.36 -1.37
CA ASN A 74 -3.40 -20.60 -1.90
C ASN A 74 -2.32 -21.59 -2.39
N ALA A 75 -1.14 -21.13 -2.78
CA ALA A 75 -0.02 -21.95 -3.25
C ALA A 75 0.83 -22.52 -2.10
N ALA A 76 0.76 -21.92 -0.90
CA ALA A 76 1.51 -22.42 0.25
C ALA A 76 1.09 -23.86 0.59
N PRO A 77 2.04 -24.83 0.69
CA PRO A 77 1.69 -26.18 1.12
C PRO A 77 1.01 -26.09 2.48
N ARG A 78 -0.15 -26.74 2.62
CA ARG A 78 -0.82 -26.94 3.92
C ARG A 78 0.04 -27.88 4.74
N SER A 79 1.17 -27.38 5.26
CA SER A 79 2.00 -28.12 6.21
C SER A 79 1.15 -28.40 7.46
N ARG A 80 0.87 -29.69 7.69
CA ARG A 80 0.07 -30.20 8.81
C ARG A 80 0.74 -30.02 10.17
N HIS A 81 1.70 -29.12 10.33
CA HIS A 81 2.33 -28.86 11.61
C HIS A 81 1.62 -27.68 12.28
N PRO A 82 0.98 -27.91 13.45
CA PRO A 82 0.49 -26.82 14.29
C PRO A 82 1.69 -26.01 14.76
N GLY A 83 1.91 -24.82 14.20
CA GLY A 83 3.04 -23.96 14.52
C GLY A 83 3.86 -23.47 13.31
N ALA A 84 3.68 -24.02 12.11
CA ALA A 84 4.24 -23.44 10.90
C ALA A 84 3.50 -22.12 10.62
N LYS A 85 4.11 -20.98 10.97
CA LYS A 85 3.70 -19.68 10.46
C LYS A 85 3.69 -19.77 8.94
N SER A 86 2.63 -19.28 8.29
CA SER A 86 2.63 -19.04 6.85
C SER A 86 3.84 -18.15 6.57
N GLN A 87 4.88 -18.71 5.94
CA GLN A 87 6.03 -17.94 5.46
C GLN A 87 5.56 -17.15 4.23
N GLU A 88 4.86 -16.04 4.45
CA GLU A 88 5.08 -14.89 3.59
C GLU A 88 6.56 -14.59 3.80
N SER A 89 7.35 -14.71 2.75
CA SER A 89 8.79 -14.51 2.89
C SER A 89 9.02 -13.08 3.36
N ASP A 90 9.86 -12.86 4.38
CA ASP A 90 10.21 -11.51 4.87
C ASP A 90 10.62 -10.59 3.70
N LEU A 91 11.22 -11.18 2.66
CA LEU A 91 11.59 -10.52 1.42
C LEU A 91 10.36 -10.08 0.59
N GLY A 92 9.29 -10.89 0.57
CA GLY A 92 8.03 -10.53 -0.12
C GLY A 92 7.40 -9.31 0.52
N GLY A 93 7.28 -9.29 1.86
CA GLY A 93 6.77 -8.13 2.59
C GLY A 93 7.64 -6.87 2.42
N TYR A 94 8.97 -7.04 2.31
CA TYR A 94 9.86 -5.93 2.00
C TYR A 94 9.59 -5.33 0.63
N TYR A 95 9.47 -6.17 -0.41
CA TYR A 95 9.20 -5.69 -1.78
C TYR A 95 7.84 -5.04 -1.90
N ASP A 96 6.83 -5.56 -1.23
CA ASP A 96 5.47 -5.02 -1.21
C ASP A 96 5.46 -3.58 -0.65
N ILE A 97 6.07 -3.36 0.52
CA ILE A 97 6.17 -2.03 1.12
C ILE A 97 6.90 -1.05 0.20
N VAL A 98 8.05 -1.45 -0.37
CA VAL A 98 8.84 -0.57 -1.25
C VAL A 98 8.08 -0.24 -2.52
N ALA A 99 7.44 -1.24 -3.14
CA ALA A 99 6.65 -1.06 -4.35
C ALA A 99 5.46 -0.13 -4.13
N ASP A 100 4.76 -0.26 -3.01
CA ASP A 100 3.63 0.61 -2.67
C ASP A 100 4.04 2.07 -2.54
N PHE A 101 5.10 2.37 -1.79
CA PHE A 101 5.55 3.75 -1.63
C PHE A 101 6.07 4.36 -2.94
N LEU A 102 6.77 3.56 -3.76
CA LEU A 102 7.19 3.98 -5.10
C LEU A 102 6.00 4.24 -6.01
N PHE A 103 4.99 3.36 -5.96
CA PHE A 103 3.78 3.52 -6.75
C PHE A 103 3.02 4.79 -6.37
N TYR A 104 2.74 5.02 -5.09
CA TYR A 104 2.00 6.20 -4.64
C TYR A 104 2.73 7.50 -5.01
N SER A 105 4.02 7.57 -4.72
CA SER A 105 4.85 8.73 -5.05
C SER A 105 5.02 8.90 -6.56
N GLY A 106 5.15 7.81 -7.31
CA GLY A 106 5.29 7.79 -8.77
C GLY A 106 4.06 8.32 -9.48
N ILE A 107 2.85 7.95 -9.03
CA ILE A 107 1.59 8.48 -9.59
C ILE A 107 1.49 9.99 -9.36
N VAL A 108 1.82 10.48 -8.16
CA VAL A 108 1.81 11.92 -7.85
C VAL A 108 2.88 12.66 -8.66
N LEU A 109 4.07 12.09 -8.82
CA LEU A 109 5.13 12.63 -9.66
C LEU A 109 4.70 12.72 -11.14
N ALA A 110 4.02 11.69 -11.65
CA ALA A 110 3.51 11.68 -13.02
C ALA A 110 2.48 12.80 -13.28
N PHE A 111 1.63 13.11 -12.28
CA PHE A 111 0.77 14.29 -12.33
C PHE A 111 1.57 15.59 -12.49
N ALA A 112 2.67 15.75 -11.72
CA ALA A 112 3.52 16.93 -11.79
C ALA A 112 4.23 17.06 -13.15
N ILE A 113 4.69 15.95 -13.72
CA ILE A 113 5.35 15.94 -15.03
C ILE A 113 4.36 16.33 -16.13
N GLY A 114 3.15 15.77 -16.12
CA GLY A 114 2.11 16.08 -17.10
C GLY A 114 1.50 17.47 -16.92
N ARG A 115 1.58 18.06 -15.71
CA ARG A 115 1.02 19.35 -15.32
C ARG A 115 2.00 20.11 -14.41
N PRO A 116 3.04 20.74 -14.99
CA PRO A 116 4.09 21.41 -14.20
C PRO A 116 3.57 22.53 -13.28
N GLU A 117 2.44 23.13 -13.60
CA GLU A 117 1.74 24.11 -12.76
C GLU A 117 1.30 23.55 -11.40
N HIS A 118 1.19 22.23 -11.27
CA HIS A 118 0.82 21.54 -10.05
C HIS A 118 2.01 20.95 -9.29
N ALA A 119 3.25 21.17 -9.77
CA ALA A 119 4.45 20.53 -9.23
C ALA A 119 4.66 20.80 -7.74
N LEU A 120 4.36 22.02 -7.26
CA LEU A 120 4.50 22.34 -5.83
C LEU A 120 3.55 21.52 -4.95
N MET A 121 2.30 21.32 -5.39
CA MET A 121 1.32 20.55 -4.63
C MET A 121 1.65 19.05 -4.66
N ALA A 122 2.17 18.57 -5.79
CA ALA A 122 2.68 17.21 -5.90
C ALA A 122 3.91 16.98 -4.98
N ALA A 123 4.87 17.91 -4.97
CA ALA A 123 6.02 17.84 -4.07
C ALA A 123 5.60 17.86 -2.60
N PHE A 124 4.64 18.70 -2.22
CA PHE A 124 4.07 18.73 -0.88
C PHE A 124 3.44 17.38 -0.50
N LEU A 125 2.65 16.78 -1.39
CA LEU A 125 2.04 15.48 -1.10
C LEU A 125 3.07 14.36 -0.98
N ILE A 126 4.09 14.34 -1.85
CA ILE A 126 5.20 13.38 -1.74
C ILE A 126 5.95 13.56 -0.42
N PHE A 127 6.23 14.79 0.02
CA PHE A 127 6.79 15.08 1.33
C PHE A 127 5.93 14.49 2.47
N CYS A 128 4.60 14.63 2.38
CA CYS A 128 3.68 14.05 3.38
C CYS A 128 3.72 12.51 3.36
N PHE A 129 3.87 11.88 2.18
CA PHE A 129 4.05 10.43 2.07
C PHE A 129 5.35 9.94 2.72
N VAL A 130 6.44 10.71 2.61
CA VAL A 130 7.69 10.41 3.33
C VAL A 130 7.43 10.40 4.84
N GLY A 131 6.68 11.37 5.36
CA GLY A 131 6.30 11.42 6.78
C GLY A 131 5.52 10.19 7.23
N THR A 132 4.47 9.81 6.49
CA THR A 132 3.65 8.64 6.84
C THR A 132 4.44 7.35 6.72
N GLY A 133 5.23 7.18 5.67
CA GLY A 133 6.04 5.99 5.43
C GLY A 133 7.13 5.82 6.48
N SER A 134 7.92 6.86 6.72
CA SER A 134 9.00 6.82 7.70
C SER A 134 8.50 6.59 9.13
N SER A 135 7.41 7.24 9.53
CA SER A 135 6.82 7.04 10.87
C SER A 135 6.28 5.62 11.05
N PHE A 136 5.69 5.02 10.01
CA PHE A 136 5.22 3.64 10.04
C PHE A 136 6.39 2.66 10.18
N LEU A 137 7.41 2.78 9.33
CA LEU A 137 8.56 1.88 9.34
C LEU A 137 9.38 2.01 10.62
N ALA A 138 9.63 3.25 11.10
CA ALA A 138 10.35 3.47 12.34
C ALA A 138 9.62 2.84 13.54
N TYR A 139 8.29 3.01 13.62
CA TYR A 139 7.50 2.37 14.67
C TYR A 139 7.59 0.83 14.59
N ALA A 140 7.43 0.25 13.39
CA ALA A 140 7.51 -1.19 13.19
C ALA A 140 8.88 -1.78 13.61
N ILE A 141 9.99 -1.07 13.31
CA ILE A 141 11.34 -1.46 13.71
C ILE A 141 11.48 -1.48 15.23
N VAL A 142 11.03 -0.42 15.92
CA VAL A 142 11.15 -0.32 17.38
C VAL A 142 10.27 -1.38 18.07
N ALA A 143 9.04 -1.56 17.59
CA ALA A 143 8.12 -2.58 18.09
C ALA A 143 8.71 -4.00 17.94
N ALA A 144 9.26 -4.34 16.76
CA ALA A 144 9.92 -5.62 16.52
C ALA A 144 11.14 -5.84 17.40
N LYS A 145 11.91 -4.78 17.70
CA LYS A 145 13.05 -4.85 18.63
C LYS A 145 12.60 -5.12 20.07
N GLN A 146 11.50 -4.54 20.50
CA GLN A 146 10.94 -4.78 21.84
C GLN A 146 10.31 -6.16 21.97
N ASP A 147 9.58 -6.66 20.97
CA ASP A 147 9.01 -8.00 20.96
C ASP A 147 10.09 -9.09 21.09
N ARG A 148 11.25 -8.94 20.45
CA ARG A 148 12.38 -9.85 20.64
C ARG A 148 12.92 -9.86 22.07
N ASN A 149 12.75 -8.78 22.83
CA ASN A 149 13.13 -8.71 24.24
C ASN A 149 12.04 -9.29 25.15
N HIS A 150 10.77 -9.38 24.68
CA HIS A 150 9.62 -9.87 25.45
C HIS A 150 9.27 -11.34 25.19
N ASP A 151 9.85 -12.01 24.18
CA ASP A 151 9.68 -13.47 23.95
C ASP A 151 10.07 -14.33 25.15
N LYS A 152 10.78 -13.75 26.12
CA LYS A 152 11.01 -14.35 27.45
C LYS A 152 9.81 -14.26 28.40
N GLN A 153 8.73 -13.54 28.08
CA GLN A 153 7.58 -13.30 28.97
C GLN A 153 6.19 -13.51 28.39
N GLY A 154 6.05 -14.11 27.21
CA GLY A 154 4.81 -14.75 26.76
C GLY A 154 3.58 -13.88 26.50
N LYS A 155 3.69 -12.59 26.17
CA LYS A 155 2.57 -11.75 25.75
C LYS A 155 2.75 -11.23 24.33
N LYS A 156 2.02 -11.83 23.37
CA LYS A 156 1.86 -11.29 22.02
C LYS A 156 0.94 -10.07 22.05
N SER A 157 1.49 -8.89 21.82
CA SER A 157 0.71 -7.69 21.53
C SER A 157 1.07 -7.22 20.11
N PHE A 158 0.25 -7.58 19.11
CA PHE A 158 0.27 -6.95 17.80
C PHE A 158 -0.40 -5.58 17.96
N TYR A 159 0.38 -4.51 18.05
CA TYR A 159 -0.12 -3.16 18.01
C TYR A 159 -0.52 -2.83 16.57
N TYR A 160 -1.82 -2.73 16.32
CA TYR A 160 -2.35 -2.11 15.12
C TYR A 160 -2.02 -0.62 15.16
N LEU A 161 -1.02 -0.20 14.39
CA LEU A 161 -0.73 1.21 14.15
C LEU A 161 -1.77 1.76 13.17
N THR A 162 -2.93 2.11 13.66
CA THR A 162 -4.02 2.67 12.87
C THR A 162 -3.70 4.13 12.52
N GLY A 163 -3.59 4.42 11.22
CA GLY A 163 -3.54 5.79 10.68
C GLY A 163 -4.89 6.20 10.09
N ILE A 164 -5.10 7.50 9.91
CA ILE A 164 -6.25 8.03 9.16
C ILE A 164 -6.05 7.80 7.65
N THR A 165 -4.79 7.78 7.20
CA THR A 165 -4.38 7.57 5.81
C THR A 165 -3.60 6.26 5.72
N GLU A 166 -4.28 5.21 5.27
CA GLU A 166 -3.73 3.87 5.02
C GLU A 166 -3.70 3.61 3.50
N GLY A 167 -3.29 2.41 3.09
CA GLY A 167 -3.17 2.06 1.67
C GLY A 167 -4.46 2.23 0.87
N SER A 168 -5.60 1.79 1.41
CA SER A 168 -6.89 1.89 0.72
C SER A 168 -7.36 3.34 0.54
N GLU A 169 -7.16 4.20 1.54
CA GLU A 169 -7.46 5.62 1.47
C GLU A 169 -6.56 6.32 0.45
N THR A 170 -5.28 5.94 0.42
CA THR A 170 -4.33 6.49 -0.57
C THR A 170 -4.75 6.12 -1.99
N ILE A 171 -5.05 4.84 -2.25
CA ILE A 171 -5.53 4.37 -3.57
C ILE A 171 -6.81 5.10 -3.97
N PHE A 172 -7.77 5.24 -3.05
CA PHE A 172 -9.02 5.96 -3.31
C PHE A 172 -8.75 7.42 -3.72
N VAL A 173 -7.86 8.11 -3.02
CA VAL A 173 -7.52 9.50 -3.31
C VAL A 173 -6.78 9.64 -4.65
N LEU A 174 -5.86 8.72 -4.98
CA LEU A 174 -5.21 8.70 -6.29
C LEU A 174 -6.23 8.49 -7.42
N CYS A 175 -7.20 7.60 -7.24
CA CYS A 175 -8.32 7.44 -8.18
C CYS A 175 -9.16 8.71 -8.29
N LEU A 176 -9.43 9.39 -7.19
CA LEU A 176 -10.18 10.64 -7.15
C LEU A 176 -9.44 11.75 -7.92
N MET A 177 -8.11 11.84 -7.78
CA MET A 177 -7.27 12.78 -8.56
C MET A 177 -7.37 12.51 -10.05
N CYS A 178 -7.39 11.24 -10.48
CA CYS A 178 -7.55 10.88 -11.90
C CYS A 178 -8.97 11.19 -12.41
N ALA A 179 -9.99 10.97 -11.60
CA ALA A 179 -11.38 11.26 -11.96
C ALA A 179 -11.67 12.77 -12.05
N PHE A 180 -10.98 13.56 -11.23
CA PHE A 180 -11.16 15.00 -11.13
C PHE A 180 -9.81 15.74 -11.21
N PRO A 181 -9.08 15.69 -12.36
CA PRO A 181 -7.71 16.18 -12.45
C PRO A 181 -7.59 17.70 -12.20
N LYS A 182 -8.62 18.48 -12.50
CA LYS A 182 -8.66 19.91 -12.20
C LYS A 182 -8.65 20.24 -10.71
N TRP A 183 -9.06 19.28 -9.86
CA TRP A 183 -9.09 19.40 -8.41
C TRP A 183 -7.85 18.80 -7.75
N PHE A 184 -6.88 18.34 -8.55
CA PHE A 184 -5.64 17.75 -8.03
C PHE A 184 -4.99 18.61 -6.93
N PRO A 185 -4.78 19.94 -7.08
CA PRO A 185 -4.12 20.73 -6.05
C PRO A 185 -4.86 20.72 -4.72
N GLN A 186 -6.18 20.86 -4.75
CA GLN A 186 -7.01 20.88 -3.54
C GLN A 186 -7.01 19.51 -2.86
N ILE A 187 -7.18 18.44 -3.64
CA ILE A 187 -7.15 17.06 -3.14
C ILE A 187 -5.78 16.76 -2.53
N ALA A 188 -4.68 17.17 -3.19
CA ALA A 188 -3.33 16.96 -2.71
C ALA A 188 -3.05 17.67 -1.38
N VAL A 189 -3.51 18.92 -1.23
CA VAL A 189 -3.35 19.67 0.02
C VAL A 189 -4.17 19.04 1.16
N ILE A 190 -5.43 18.72 0.91
CA ILE A 190 -6.31 18.13 1.93
C ILE A 190 -5.76 16.76 2.36
N PHE A 191 -5.41 15.90 1.41
CA PHE A 191 -4.89 14.57 1.72
C PHE A 191 -3.51 14.64 2.37
N GLY A 192 -2.64 15.55 1.93
CA GLY A 192 -1.35 15.82 2.56
C GLY A 192 -1.49 16.25 4.03
N ALA A 193 -2.47 17.11 4.33
CA ALA A 193 -2.76 17.50 5.72
C ALA A 193 -3.20 16.27 6.57
N LEU A 194 -4.04 15.39 6.02
CA LEU A 194 -4.43 14.14 6.71
C LEU A 194 -3.23 13.20 6.91
N CYS A 195 -2.31 13.13 5.94
CA CYS A 195 -1.05 12.39 6.06
C CYS A 195 -0.17 12.94 7.19
N LEU A 196 -0.05 14.28 7.32
CA LEU A 196 0.70 14.90 8.41
C LEU A 196 0.03 14.64 9.76
N MET A 197 -1.30 14.70 9.85
CA MET A 197 -2.04 14.33 11.07
C MET A 197 -1.78 12.87 11.45
N THR A 198 -1.77 11.95 10.49
CA THR A 198 -1.43 10.53 10.70
C THR A 198 0.00 10.40 11.23
N THR A 199 0.96 11.08 10.61
CA THR A 199 2.37 11.08 11.03
C THR A 199 2.51 11.58 12.46
N PHE A 200 1.90 12.71 12.77
CA PHE A 200 1.93 13.29 14.12
C PHE A 200 1.28 12.37 15.15
N GLY A 201 0.12 11.79 14.84
CA GLY A 201 -0.54 10.80 15.69
C GLY A 201 0.34 9.59 16.00
N ARG A 202 1.06 9.07 15.00
CA ARG A 202 2.02 7.97 15.17
C ARG A 202 3.22 8.36 16.05
N VAL A 203 3.73 9.59 15.91
CA VAL A 203 4.80 10.10 16.79
C VAL A 203 4.33 10.18 18.24
N LEU A 204 3.13 10.67 18.48
CA LEU A 204 2.55 10.72 19.83
C LEU A 204 2.32 9.32 20.41
N GLN A 205 1.86 8.37 19.57
CA GLN A 205 1.69 6.98 19.97
C GLN A 205 3.04 6.34 20.31
N ALA A 206 4.04 6.49 19.45
CA ALA A 206 5.39 5.97 19.70
C ALA A 206 5.98 6.51 21.02
N ARG A 207 5.75 7.79 21.32
CA ARG A 207 6.17 8.40 22.59
C ARG A 207 5.47 7.78 23.81
N ARG A 208 4.23 7.33 23.68
CA ARG A 208 3.50 6.66 24.77
C ARG A 208 3.92 5.21 24.95
N ASP A 209 4.22 4.53 23.83
CA ASP A 209 4.45 3.09 23.82
C ASP A 209 5.93 2.75 24.10
N PHE A 210 6.85 3.68 23.78
CA PHE A 210 8.30 3.44 23.86
C PHE A 210 9.03 4.40 24.82
N GLY A 211 8.38 5.46 25.31
CA GLY A 211 8.94 6.41 26.28
C GLY A 211 8.47 6.12 27.67
#